data_51d5a9e5dcc039004ffedc402aa300cb
#
_entry.id   51d5a9e5dcc039004ffedc402aa300cb
#
_cell.length_a   1.000
_cell.length_b   1.000
_cell.length_c   1.000
_cell.angle_alpha   90.00
_cell.angle_beta   90.00
_cell.angle_gamma   90.00
#
_symmetry.space_group_name_H-M   'P 1'
#
loop_
_entity.id
_entity.type
_entity.pdbx_description
1 polymer ?
#
loop_
_entity_poly.entity_id
_entity_poly.type
_entity_poly.pdbx_seq_one_letter_code
_entity_poly.pdbx_strand_id
1 'polypeptide(L)'
;NEAMTTHYNEAVRIISSIDSTMKSHKKTTTAYGAMSLIVLMLAMPAVMRAENENVLLDSLWQKGVSAYSDGSWEESAGAWESLRGTGVESAELYYNLGNAYFKATEIGKAVLNYERALRIDPSFSDARFNLEFARSMVQDRIDAVPEFILKTWARKISYLMNSDAWAILSLVLFAAFLAMMLLFLLGPRAGLKRTGFYSAIVLILLSAGCYGFSVWQRNVYRRADSAVVMKPVSSVKSSPSEESSKDLFLLHEGTEVGVLDSVGKWVNI
;
A
#
# COMPACT_ATOMS: atom_id res chain seq x y z
N ASN A 1 -4.98 13.64 -82.98
CA ASN A 1 -4.30 12.46 -82.41
C ASN A 1 -3.45 12.78 -81.13
N GLU A 2 -2.79 13.93 -81.04
CA GLU A 2 -1.94 14.25 -79.88
C GLU A 2 -2.71 14.43 -78.55
N ALA A 3 -3.90 15.04 -78.62
CA ALA A 3 -4.69 15.22 -77.39
C ALA A 3 -5.16 13.90 -76.77
N MET A 4 -5.47 12.90 -77.59
CA MET A 4 -5.95 11.57 -77.13
C MET A 4 -4.81 10.76 -76.50
N THR A 5 -3.56 10.92 -77.03
CA THR A 5 -2.37 10.29 -76.44
C THR A 5 -1.94 10.91 -75.10
N THR A 6 -2.16 12.20 -74.92
CA THR A 6 -1.88 12.91 -73.65
C THR A 6 -2.83 12.45 -72.54
N HIS A 7 -4.11 12.37 -72.81
CA HIS A 7 -5.10 11.86 -71.87
C HIS A 7 -4.90 10.40 -71.47
N TYR A 8 -4.49 9.55 -72.43
CA TYR A 8 -4.16 8.15 -72.20
C TYR A 8 -2.96 8.02 -71.25
N ASN A 9 -1.87 8.77 -71.52
CA ASN A 9 -0.67 8.75 -70.67
C ASN A 9 -0.93 9.29 -69.26
N GLU A 10 -1.81 10.27 -69.09
CA GLU A 10 -2.21 10.80 -67.77
C GLU A 10 -3.06 9.78 -66.98
N ALA A 11 -3.98 9.08 -67.66
CA ALA A 11 -4.76 8.01 -67.02
C ALA A 11 -3.85 6.82 -66.57
N VAL A 12 -2.88 6.44 -67.36
CA VAL A 12 -1.90 5.39 -66.98
C VAL A 12 -1.04 5.80 -65.78
N ARG A 13 -0.64 7.09 -65.72
CA ARG A 13 0.08 7.62 -64.54
C ARG A 13 -0.75 7.58 -63.27
N ILE A 14 -2.03 7.97 -63.33
CA ILE A 14 -2.93 7.96 -62.18
C ILE A 14 -3.15 6.52 -61.69
N ILE A 15 -3.39 5.57 -62.61
CA ILE A 15 -3.60 4.14 -62.27
C ILE A 15 -2.31 3.56 -61.59
N SER A 16 -1.13 3.85 -62.16
CA SER A 16 0.14 3.40 -61.54
C SER A 16 0.42 3.99 -60.17
N SER A 17 0.01 5.26 -59.95
CA SER A 17 0.11 5.93 -58.65
C SER A 17 -0.84 5.30 -57.63
N ILE A 18 -2.06 4.99 -58.00
CA ILE A 18 -3.04 4.31 -57.14
C ILE A 18 -2.57 2.89 -56.76
N ASP A 19 -2.06 2.12 -57.76
CA ASP A 19 -1.55 0.76 -57.51
C ASP A 19 -0.31 0.78 -56.54
N SER A 20 0.60 1.74 -56.71
CA SER A 20 1.74 1.92 -55.79
C SER A 20 1.31 2.31 -54.38
N THR A 21 0.31 3.17 -54.24
CA THR A 21 -0.26 3.58 -52.96
C THR A 21 -0.99 2.43 -52.27
N MET A 22 -1.77 1.65 -53.01
CA MET A 22 -2.44 0.45 -52.47
C MET A 22 -1.46 -0.64 -52.05
N LYS A 23 -0.36 -0.87 -52.81
CA LYS A 23 0.71 -1.80 -52.42
C LYS A 23 1.48 -1.33 -51.15
N SER A 24 1.67 -0.04 -51.01
CA SER A 24 2.27 0.56 -49.81
C SER A 24 1.38 0.38 -48.58
N HIS A 25 0.07 0.65 -48.71
CA HIS A 25 -0.89 0.43 -47.61
C HIS A 25 -1.00 -1.04 -47.21
N LYS A 26 -0.97 -1.98 -48.17
CA LYS A 26 -1.01 -3.41 -47.88
C LYS A 26 0.25 -3.91 -47.16
N LYS A 27 1.42 -3.38 -47.50
CA LYS A 27 2.68 -3.68 -46.79
C LYS A 27 2.69 -3.13 -45.35
N THR A 28 2.19 -1.91 -45.13
CA THR A 28 2.11 -1.32 -43.79
C THR A 28 1.14 -2.06 -42.89
N THR A 29 -0.06 -2.41 -43.36
CA THR A 29 -1.05 -3.21 -42.58
C THR A 29 -0.51 -4.59 -42.23
N THR A 30 0.23 -5.25 -43.13
CA THR A 30 0.88 -6.55 -42.85
C THR A 30 2.02 -6.40 -41.86
N ALA A 31 2.81 -5.31 -41.91
CA ALA A 31 3.87 -5.04 -40.95
C ALA A 31 3.34 -4.73 -39.54
N TYR A 32 2.25 -3.96 -39.41
CA TYR A 32 1.58 -3.71 -38.11
C TYR A 32 0.96 -4.99 -37.54
N GLY A 33 0.34 -5.83 -38.38
CA GLY A 33 -0.17 -7.13 -37.96
C GLY A 33 0.92 -8.07 -37.46
N ALA A 34 2.05 -8.13 -38.16
CA ALA A 34 3.21 -8.92 -37.73
C ALA A 34 3.83 -8.38 -36.42
N MET A 35 3.94 -7.06 -36.28
CA MET A 35 4.47 -6.44 -35.07
C MET A 35 3.56 -6.64 -33.87
N SER A 36 2.24 -6.59 -34.04
CA SER A 36 1.28 -6.89 -32.95
C SER A 36 1.35 -8.35 -32.52
N LEU A 37 1.53 -9.29 -33.43
CA LEU A 37 1.72 -10.71 -33.12
C LEU A 37 3.04 -10.98 -32.38
N ILE A 38 4.12 -10.30 -32.75
CA ILE A 38 5.41 -10.40 -32.08
C ILE A 38 5.29 -9.84 -30.64
N VAL A 39 4.64 -8.70 -30.45
CA VAL A 39 4.39 -8.11 -29.11
C VAL A 39 3.53 -9.05 -28.26
N LEU A 40 2.49 -9.66 -28.85
CA LEU A 40 1.64 -10.64 -28.15
C LEU A 40 2.44 -11.90 -27.76
N MET A 41 3.29 -12.44 -28.66
CA MET A 41 4.15 -13.58 -28.36
C MET A 41 5.19 -13.28 -27.28
N LEU A 42 5.74 -12.07 -27.26
CA LEU A 42 6.69 -11.65 -26.23
C LEU A 42 6.03 -11.38 -24.87
N ALA A 43 4.76 -10.94 -24.86
CA ALA A 43 3.99 -10.71 -23.64
C ALA A 43 3.41 -12.00 -23.03
N MET A 44 3.16 -13.04 -23.84
CA MET A 44 2.51 -14.28 -23.42
C MET A 44 3.24 -15.00 -22.26
N PRO A 45 4.59 -15.15 -22.26
CA PRO A 45 5.31 -15.78 -21.14
C PRO A 45 5.17 -14.98 -19.83
N ALA A 46 5.12 -13.64 -19.92
CA ALA A 46 4.95 -12.79 -18.75
C ALA A 46 3.54 -12.92 -18.15
N VAL A 47 2.51 -12.99 -18.99
CA VAL A 47 1.13 -13.21 -18.56
C VAL A 47 0.96 -14.58 -17.91
N MET A 48 1.47 -15.65 -18.53
CA MET A 48 1.42 -17.00 -17.97
C MET A 48 2.19 -17.12 -16.64
N ARG A 49 3.31 -16.40 -16.51
CA ARG A 49 4.07 -16.37 -15.26
C ARG A 49 3.30 -15.66 -14.15
N ALA A 50 2.66 -14.53 -14.45
CA ALA A 50 1.83 -13.79 -13.50
C ALA A 50 0.59 -14.61 -13.06
N GLU A 51 -0.02 -15.38 -13.96
CA GLU A 51 -1.14 -16.26 -13.65
C GLU A 51 -0.73 -17.40 -12.71
N ASN A 52 0.40 -18.07 -13.00
CA ASN A 52 0.93 -19.13 -12.15
C ASN A 52 1.34 -18.62 -10.76
N GLU A 53 1.91 -17.41 -10.68
CA GLU A 53 2.24 -16.76 -9.41
C GLU A 53 0.98 -16.47 -8.58
N ASN A 54 -0.06 -15.92 -9.19
CA ASN A 54 -1.34 -15.67 -8.52
C ASN A 54 -2.00 -16.96 -8.00
N VAL A 55 -1.96 -18.05 -8.76
CA VAL A 55 -2.48 -19.35 -8.33
C VAL A 55 -1.71 -19.87 -7.12
N LEU A 56 -0.38 -19.74 -7.09
CA LEU A 56 0.43 -20.12 -5.94
C LEU A 56 0.10 -19.28 -4.71
N LEU A 57 0.00 -17.97 -4.85
CA LEU A 57 -0.33 -17.05 -3.75
C LEU A 57 -1.71 -17.37 -3.15
N ASP A 58 -2.72 -17.61 -4.01
CA ASP A 58 -4.06 -18.00 -3.57
C ASP A 58 -4.05 -19.37 -2.88
N SER A 59 -3.31 -20.35 -3.40
CA SER A 59 -3.19 -21.67 -2.78
C SER A 59 -2.58 -21.61 -1.37
N LEU A 60 -1.55 -20.78 -1.17
CA LEU A 60 -0.92 -20.58 0.14
C LEU A 60 -1.87 -19.87 1.11
N TRP A 61 -2.64 -18.88 0.60
CA TRP A 61 -3.66 -18.21 1.39
C TRP A 61 -4.73 -19.19 1.87
N GLN A 62 -5.31 -19.97 0.95
CA GLN A 62 -6.36 -20.95 1.27
C GLN A 62 -5.85 -22.06 2.20
N LYS A 63 -4.60 -22.51 2.02
CA LYS A 63 -3.97 -23.47 2.94
C LYS A 63 -3.92 -22.91 4.36
N GLY A 64 -3.53 -21.64 4.53
CA GLY A 64 -3.52 -20.99 5.83
C GLY A 64 -4.92 -20.90 6.46
N VAL A 65 -5.93 -20.52 5.66
CA VAL A 65 -7.33 -20.44 6.11
C VAL A 65 -7.87 -21.82 6.54
N SER A 66 -7.62 -22.85 5.74
CA SER A 66 -8.06 -24.23 6.06
C SER A 66 -7.40 -24.72 7.35
N ALA A 67 -6.08 -24.62 7.46
CA ALA A 67 -5.35 -25.03 8.66
C ALA A 67 -5.81 -24.26 9.92
N TYR A 68 -6.11 -22.96 9.77
CA TYR A 68 -6.68 -22.16 10.86
C TYR A 68 -8.06 -22.68 11.30
N SER A 69 -8.92 -23.00 10.35
CA SER A 69 -10.26 -23.54 10.63
C SER A 69 -10.21 -24.92 11.29
N ASP A 70 -9.20 -25.71 10.94
CA ASP A 70 -8.96 -27.05 11.50
C ASP A 70 -8.28 -27.03 12.89
N GLY A 71 -7.92 -25.84 13.39
CA GLY A 71 -7.22 -25.68 14.67
C GLY A 71 -5.73 -25.98 14.63
N SER A 72 -5.15 -26.14 13.42
CA SER A 72 -3.72 -26.39 13.19
C SER A 72 -2.95 -25.08 13.09
N TRP A 73 -2.82 -24.38 14.24
CA TRP A 73 -2.35 -22.97 14.29
C TRP A 73 -0.94 -22.79 13.74
N GLU A 74 -0.02 -23.71 14.04
CA GLU A 74 1.36 -23.67 13.58
C GLU A 74 1.46 -23.89 12.06
N GLU A 75 0.64 -24.81 11.50
CA GLU A 75 0.57 -25.04 10.05
C GLU A 75 -0.02 -23.83 9.34
N SER A 76 -1.06 -23.23 9.91
CA SER A 76 -1.66 -22.01 9.41
C SER A 76 -0.64 -20.87 9.35
N ALA A 77 0.08 -20.62 10.45
CA ALA A 77 1.15 -19.63 10.50
C ALA A 77 2.25 -19.93 9.45
N GLY A 78 2.67 -21.20 9.31
CA GLY A 78 3.67 -21.64 8.34
C GLY A 78 3.26 -21.36 6.88
N ALA A 79 1.98 -21.60 6.55
CA ALA A 79 1.44 -21.32 5.22
C ALA A 79 1.45 -19.79 4.91
N TRP A 80 0.99 -18.96 5.85
CA TRP A 80 0.99 -17.50 5.70
C TRP A 80 2.40 -16.89 5.78
N GLU A 81 3.33 -17.45 6.54
CA GLU A 81 4.76 -17.06 6.49
C GLU A 81 5.39 -17.39 5.13
N SER A 82 5.02 -18.53 4.53
CA SER A 82 5.45 -18.86 3.18
C SER A 82 4.92 -17.85 2.16
N LEU A 83 3.66 -17.44 2.30
CA LEU A 83 3.06 -16.38 1.47
C LEU A 83 3.80 -15.04 1.66
N ARG A 84 4.08 -14.64 2.91
CA ARG A 84 4.89 -13.46 3.21
C ARG A 84 6.28 -13.54 2.59
N GLY A 85 6.89 -14.73 2.58
CA GLY A 85 8.20 -15.01 1.96
C GLY A 85 8.25 -14.76 0.45
N THR A 86 7.11 -14.75 -0.23
CA THR A 86 7.02 -14.36 -1.67
C THR A 86 7.06 -12.85 -1.89
N GLY A 87 7.08 -12.03 -0.84
CA GLY A 87 7.07 -10.57 -0.91
C GLY A 87 5.66 -9.95 -0.80
N VAL A 88 4.63 -10.77 -0.56
CA VAL A 88 3.27 -10.26 -0.29
C VAL A 88 3.21 -9.64 1.09
N GLU A 89 2.76 -8.40 1.16
CA GLU A 89 2.50 -7.69 2.41
C GLU A 89 1.10 -7.06 2.35
N SER A 90 0.23 -7.50 3.26
CA SER A 90 -1.08 -6.88 3.45
C SER A 90 -1.47 -6.84 4.92
N ALA A 91 -2.37 -5.94 5.28
CA ALA A 91 -2.86 -5.84 6.66
C ALA A 91 -3.58 -7.12 7.08
N GLU A 92 -4.34 -7.73 6.17
CA GLU A 92 -5.07 -8.97 6.40
C GLU A 92 -4.13 -10.16 6.61
N LEU A 93 -3.03 -10.24 5.83
CA LEU A 93 -2.03 -11.29 5.99
C LEU A 93 -1.39 -11.22 7.38
N TYR A 94 -0.94 -10.05 7.77
CA TYR A 94 -0.34 -9.86 9.10
C TYR A 94 -1.36 -10.05 10.23
N TYR A 95 -2.61 -9.62 10.05
CA TYR A 95 -3.67 -9.88 11.02
C TYR A 95 -3.91 -11.39 11.23
N ASN A 96 -4.00 -12.15 10.14
CA ASN A 96 -4.19 -13.59 10.19
C ASN A 96 -2.98 -14.31 10.78
N LEU A 97 -1.75 -13.90 10.44
CA LEU A 97 -0.52 -14.37 11.11
C LEU A 97 -0.56 -14.09 12.62
N GLY A 98 -0.97 -12.88 13.00
CA GLY A 98 -1.16 -12.51 14.40
C GLY A 98 -2.14 -13.43 15.11
N ASN A 99 -3.29 -13.72 14.48
CA ASN A 99 -4.29 -14.65 15.03
C ASN A 99 -3.77 -16.09 15.18
N ALA A 100 -3.05 -16.61 14.16
CA ALA A 100 -2.49 -17.95 14.23
C ALA A 100 -1.44 -18.08 15.35
N TYR A 101 -0.52 -17.12 15.43
CA TYR A 101 0.47 -17.10 16.50
C TYR A 101 -0.14 -16.89 17.89
N PHE A 102 -1.18 -16.07 17.99
CA PHE A 102 -1.91 -15.89 19.24
C PHE A 102 -2.55 -17.22 19.71
N LYS A 103 -3.19 -17.95 18.80
CA LYS A 103 -3.76 -19.28 19.08
C LYS A 103 -2.70 -20.33 19.41
N ALA A 104 -1.52 -20.24 18.79
CA ALA A 104 -0.36 -21.07 19.10
C ALA A 104 0.37 -20.65 20.39
N THR A 105 -0.15 -19.65 21.15
CA THR A 105 0.46 -19.09 22.39
C THR A 105 1.81 -18.40 22.18
N GLU A 106 2.18 -18.06 20.95
CA GLU A 106 3.38 -17.31 20.61
C GLU A 106 3.10 -15.80 20.65
N ILE A 107 2.94 -15.25 21.86
CA ILE A 107 2.43 -13.90 22.09
C ILE A 107 3.33 -12.82 21.45
N GLY A 108 4.64 -12.94 21.52
CA GLY A 108 5.55 -11.99 20.89
C GLY A 108 5.39 -11.90 19.37
N LYS A 109 5.24 -13.05 18.70
CA LYS A 109 4.98 -13.06 17.25
C LYS A 109 3.59 -12.52 16.92
N ALA A 110 2.58 -12.78 17.76
CA ALA A 110 1.24 -12.24 17.59
C ALA A 110 1.27 -10.70 17.67
N VAL A 111 1.87 -10.12 18.71
CA VAL A 111 2.03 -8.67 18.88
C VAL A 111 2.73 -8.08 17.66
N LEU A 112 3.88 -8.65 17.25
CA LEU A 112 4.62 -8.16 16.08
C LEU A 112 3.78 -8.12 14.80
N ASN A 113 2.97 -9.15 14.56
CA ASN A 113 2.18 -9.23 13.33
C ASN A 113 0.95 -8.31 13.39
N TYR A 114 0.29 -8.14 14.53
CA TYR A 114 -0.75 -7.12 14.69
C TYR A 114 -0.20 -5.69 14.51
N GLU A 115 0.99 -5.40 15.02
CA GLU A 115 1.66 -4.10 14.78
C GLU A 115 1.94 -3.87 13.30
N ARG A 116 2.40 -4.90 12.58
CA ARG A 116 2.61 -4.83 11.12
C ARG A 116 1.30 -4.59 10.37
N ALA A 117 0.20 -5.25 10.77
CA ALA A 117 -1.12 -5.03 10.19
C ALA A 117 -1.56 -3.58 10.36
N LEU A 118 -1.45 -3.03 11.57
CA LEU A 118 -1.83 -1.64 11.89
C LEU A 118 -0.88 -0.60 11.29
N ARG A 119 0.36 -0.98 10.99
CA ARG A 119 1.30 -0.11 10.26
C ARG A 119 0.84 0.06 8.81
N ILE A 120 0.36 -1.01 8.16
CA ILE A 120 -0.18 -0.96 6.79
C ILE A 120 -1.54 -0.27 6.76
N ASP A 121 -2.46 -0.71 7.62
CA ASP A 121 -3.79 -0.12 7.76
C ASP A 121 -4.08 0.30 9.21
N PRO A 122 -3.82 1.56 9.58
CA PRO A 122 -4.14 2.08 10.91
C PRO A 122 -5.63 2.11 11.24
N SER A 123 -6.53 1.92 10.27
CA SER A 123 -7.97 1.88 10.48
C SER A 123 -8.50 0.49 10.84
N PHE A 124 -7.66 -0.56 10.79
CA PHE A 124 -8.05 -1.95 11.02
C PHE A 124 -8.41 -2.19 12.49
N SER A 125 -9.69 -2.06 12.83
CA SER A 125 -10.20 -2.12 14.21
C SER A 125 -9.94 -3.45 14.89
N ASP A 126 -10.11 -4.58 14.16
CA ASP A 126 -9.97 -5.93 14.70
C ASP A 126 -8.52 -6.25 15.06
N ALA A 127 -7.56 -5.81 14.21
CA ALA A 127 -6.15 -5.93 14.51
C ALA A 127 -5.77 -5.13 15.76
N ARG A 128 -6.35 -3.94 15.93
CA ARG A 128 -6.13 -3.11 17.13
C ARG A 128 -6.68 -3.75 18.38
N PHE A 129 -7.90 -4.26 18.32
CA PHE A 129 -8.51 -4.96 19.44
C PHE A 129 -7.69 -6.18 19.87
N ASN A 130 -7.28 -7.02 18.90
CA ASN A 130 -6.48 -8.21 19.17
C ASN A 130 -5.07 -7.87 19.67
N LEU A 131 -4.48 -6.78 19.18
CA LEU A 131 -3.20 -6.27 19.70
C LEU A 131 -3.30 -5.87 21.17
N GLU A 132 -4.31 -5.07 21.53
CA GLU A 132 -4.55 -4.65 22.92
C GLU A 132 -4.76 -5.87 23.83
N PHE A 133 -5.50 -6.88 23.33
CA PHE A 133 -5.70 -8.13 24.07
C PHE A 133 -4.40 -8.93 24.21
N ALA A 134 -3.60 -9.07 23.15
CA ALA A 134 -2.31 -9.76 23.21
C ALA A 134 -1.33 -9.02 24.16
N ARG A 135 -1.29 -7.71 24.10
CA ARG A 135 -0.47 -6.88 25.02
C ARG A 135 -0.87 -7.04 26.49
N SER A 136 -2.16 -7.29 26.78
CA SER A 136 -2.59 -7.54 28.15
C SER A 136 -2.02 -8.83 28.75
N MET A 137 -1.53 -9.75 27.91
CA MET A 137 -0.88 -11.01 28.29
C MET A 137 0.65 -10.90 28.40
N VAL A 138 1.25 -9.80 27.90
CA VAL A 138 2.68 -9.53 28.05
C VAL A 138 2.98 -9.19 29.51
N GLN A 139 4.10 -9.69 30.01
CA GLN A 139 4.49 -9.53 31.42
C GLN A 139 4.84 -8.07 31.74
N ASP A 140 5.49 -7.37 30.81
CA ASP A 140 5.93 -6.00 31.03
C ASP A 140 4.80 -5.02 30.73
N ARG A 141 4.48 -4.16 31.71
CA ARG A 141 3.55 -3.07 31.53
C ARG A 141 4.33 -1.77 31.42
N ILE A 142 4.42 -1.23 30.22
CA ILE A 142 5.03 0.09 30.00
C ILE A 142 3.87 1.09 29.91
N ASP A 143 3.76 1.96 30.91
CA ASP A 143 2.75 3.02 30.89
C ASP A 143 3.06 4.01 29.77
N ALA A 144 2.08 4.22 28.90
CA ALA A 144 2.22 5.19 27.83
C ALA A 144 2.37 6.61 28.39
N VAL A 145 3.40 7.32 27.94
CA VAL A 145 3.57 8.73 28.29
C VAL A 145 2.36 9.53 27.82
N PRO A 146 1.74 10.35 28.67
CA PRO A 146 0.58 11.15 28.27
C PRO A 146 0.92 12.04 27.08
N GLU A 147 0.19 11.87 25.98
CA GLU A 147 0.35 12.70 24.79
C GLU A 147 -0.52 13.95 24.85
N PHE A 148 -0.07 14.99 24.15
CA PHE A 148 -0.85 16.22 24.01
C PHE A 148 -2.21 15.96 23.35
N ILE A 149 -3.28 16.44 23.96
CA ILE A 149 -4.67 16.08 23.63
C ILE A 149 -5.03 16.30 22.14
N LEU A 150 -4.51 17.38 21.51
CA LEU A 150 -4.75 17.66 20.10
C LEU A 150 -4.07 16.62 19.20
N LYS A 151 -2.89 16.12 19.57
CA LYS A 151 -2.21 15.05 18.82
C LYS A 151 -2.98 13.75 18.89
N THR A 152 -3.53 13.43 20.06
CA THR A 152 -4.38 12.25 20.26
C THR A 152 -5.66 12.34 19.42
N TRP A 153 -6.32 13.52 19.36
CA TRP A 153 -7.51 13.73 18.54
C TRP A 153 -7.18 13.64 17.04
N ALA A 154 -6.12 14.30 16.58
CA ALA A 154 -5.67 14.22 15.18
C ALA A 154 -5.37 12.77 14.78
N ARG A 155 -4.72 11.99 15.66
CA ARG A 155 -4.46 10.58 15.45
C ARG A 155 -5.75 9.75 15.37
N LYS A 156 -6.71 9.96 16.28
CA LYS A 156 -8.00 9.27 16.24
C LYS A 156 -8.77 9.57 14.96
N ILE A 157 -8.79 10.83 14.48
CA ILE A 157 -9.42 11.21 13.22
C ILE A 157 -8.70 10.54 12.05
N SER A 158 -7.37 10.56 12.04
CA SER A 158 -6.58 9.95 10.96
C SER A 158 -6.85 8.44 10.85
N TYR A 159 -7.12 7.74 11.95
CA TYR A 159 -7.41 6.30 11.99
C TYR A 159 -8.83 5.91 11.57
N LEU A 160 -9.69 6.88 11.21
CA LEU A 160 -11.01 6.57 10.62
C LEU A 160 -10.92 5.94 9.23
N MET A 161 -9.84 6.21 8.51
CA MET A 161 -9.64 5.74 7.15
C MET A 161 -8.14 5.42 6.94
N ASN A 162 -7.83 4.53 5.99
CA ASN A 162 -6.46 4.27 5.58
C ASN A 162 -5.88 5.41 4.73
N SER A 163 -4.55 5.39 4.52
CA SER A 163 -3.82 6.43 3.78
C SER A 163 -4.38 6.68 2.38
N ASP A 164 -4.77 5.61 1.67
CA ASP A 164 -5.25 5.70 0.29
C ASP A 164 -6.66 6.28 0.22
N ALA A 165 -7.55 5.92 1.15
CA ALA A 165 -8.88 6.51 1.25
C ALA A 165 -8.80 8.03 1.55
N TRP A 166 -7.90 8.46 2.44
CA TRP A 166 -7.63 9.88 2.68
C TRP A 166 -7.11 10.59 1.42
N ALA A 167 -6.22 9.95 0.64
CA ALA A 167 -5.73 10.50 -0.62
C ALA A 167 -6.85 10.67 -1.66
N ILE A 168 -7.69 9.63 -1.82
CA ILE A 168 -8.85 9.67 -2.75
C ILE A 168 -9.82 10.77 -2.33
N LEU A 169 -10.17 10.85 -1.03
CA LEU A 169 -11.06 11.90 -0.52
C LEU A 169 -10.48 13.30 -0.79
N SER A 170 -9.17 13.49 -0.59
CA SER A 170 -8.49 14.75 -0.92
C SER A 170 -8.64 15.12 -2.40
N LEU A 171 -8.46 14.16 -3.31
CA LEU A 171 -8.62 14.38 -4.76
C LEU A 171 -10.07 14.74 -5.13
N VAL A 172 -11.06 14.08 -4.52
CA VAL A 172 -12.49 14.39 -4.74
C VAL A 172 -12.80 15.80 -4.27
N LEU A 173 -12.34 16.18 -3.08
CA LEU A 173 -12.52 17.53 -2.54
C LEU A 173 -11.81 18.59 -3.40
N PHE A 174 -10.63 18.27 -3.93
CA PHE A 174 -9.91 19.15 -4.84
C PHE A 174 -10.65 19.35 -6.17
N ALA A 175 -11.21 18.29 -6.74
CA ALA A 175 -12.06 18.39 -7.94
C ALA A 175 -13.30 19.25 -7.67
N ALA A 176 -13.96 19.08 -6.52
CA ALA A 176 -15.07 19.91 -6.10
C ALA A 176 -14.66 21.39 -5.90
N PHE A 177 -13.48 21.64 -5.33
CA PHE A 177 -12.89 22.98 -5.26
C PHE A 177 -12.77 23.63 -6.66
N LEU A 178 -12.22 22.88 -7.64
CA LEU A 178 -12.10 23.40 -9.01
C LEU A 178 -13.47 23.73 -9.62
N ALA A 179 -14.49 22.91 -9.39
CA ALA A 179 -15.85 23.16 -9.84
C ALA A 179 -16.43 24.45 -9.21
N MET A 180 -16.23 24.65 -7.88
CA MET A 180 -16.67 25.85 -7.19
C MET A 180 -15.88 27.09 -7.62
N MET A 181 -14.61 26.95 -7.94
CA MET A 181 -13.79 28.03 -8.50
C MET A 181 -14.28 28.43 -9.90
N LEU A 182 -14.65 27.47 -10.75
CA LEU A 182 -15.29 27.76 -12.04
C LEU A 182 -16.63 28.47 -11.87
N LEU A 183 -17.45 28.06 -10.90
CA LEU A 183 -18.71 28.73 -10.56
C LEU A 183 -18.47 30.17 -10.10
N PHE A 184 -17.43 30.43 -9.33
CA PHE A 184 -17.02 31.79 -8.94
C PHE A 184 -16.62 32.65 -10.17
N LEU A 185 -15.81 32.08 -11.07
CA LEU A 185 -15.30 32.80 -12.23
C LEU A 185 -16.38 33.05 -13.30
N LEU A 186 -17.16 32.02 -13.62
CA LEU A 186 -18.11 32.02 -14.74
C LEU A 186 -19.56 32.29 -14.33
N GLY A 187 -19.88 32.30 -13.04
CA GLY A 187 -21.26 32.47 -12.55
C GLY A 187 -21.89 33.78 -13.00
N PRO A 188 -23.14 33.76 -13.55
CA PRO A 188 -23.79 34.95 -14.08
C PRO A 188 -24.37 35.86 -12.98
N ARG A 189 -24.57 35.36 -11.76
CA ARG A 189 -25.20 36.11 -10.65
C ARG A 189 -24.24 36.29 -9.49
N ALA A 190 -24.29 37.47 -8.84
CA ALA A 190 -23.44 37.79 -7.69
C ALA A 190 -23.59 36.80 -6.54
N GLY A 191 -24.80 36.25 -6.30
CA GLY A 191 -25.04 35.22 -5.31
C GLY A 191 -24.26 33.93 -5.59
N LEU A 192 -24.29 33.44 -6.84
CA LEU A 192 -23.54 32.24 -7.26
C LEU A 192 -22.03 32.43 -7.12
N LYS A 193 -21.51 33.61 -7.49
CA LYS A 193 -20.09 33.94 -7.31
C LYS A 193 -19.68 33.90 -5.83
N ARG A 194 -20.51 34.49 -4.95
CA ARG A 194 -20.25 34.51 -3.51
C ARG A 194 -20.26 33.07 -2.93
N THR A 195 -21.25 32.27 -3.27
CA THR A 195 -21.30 30.83 -2.88
C THR A 195 -20.08 30.08 -3.39
N GLY A 196 -19.75 30.22 -4.70
CA GLY A 196 -18.58 29.58 -5.30
C GLY A 196 -17.28 29.91 -4.56
N PHE A 197 -17.09 31.19 -4.20
CA PHE A 197 -15.87 31.66 -3.52
C PHE A 197 -15.73 31.05 -2.11
N TYR A 198 -16.76 31.18 -1.26
CA TYR A 198 -16.67 30.64 0.11
C TYR A 198 -16.60 29.11 0.14
N SER A 199 -17.37 28.43 -0.72
CA SER A 199 -17.29 26.96 -0.82
C SER A 199 -15.91 26.52 -1.34
N ALA A 200 -15.30 27.23 -2.28
CA ALA A 200 -13.97 26.91 -2.76
C ALA A 200 -12.92 26.98 -1.63
N ILE A 201 -12.97 28.04 -0.79
CA ILE A 201 -12.03 28.16 0.34
C ILE A 201 -12.20 26.98 1.31
N VAL A 202 -13.41 26.62 1.67
CA VAL A 202 -13.66 25.50 2.58
C VAL A 202 -13.15 24.18 1.98
N LEU A 203 -13.45 23.92 0.70
CA LEU A 203 -13.08 22.69 0.02
C LEU A 203 -11.57 22.53 -0.13
N ILE A 204 -10.83 23.60 -0.42
CA ILE A 204 -9.36 23.53 -0.52
C ILE A 204 -8.72 23.27 0.85
N LEU A 205 -9.23 23.86 1.92
CA LEU A 205 -8.74 23.60 3.27
C LEU A 205 -9.00 22.18 3.72
N LEU A 206 -10.19 21.63 3.45
CA LEU A 206 -10.54 20.24 3.73
C LEU A 206 -9.67 19.28 2.89
N SER A 207 -9.48 19.56 1.61
CA SER A 207 -8.60 18.76 0.73
C SER A 207 -7.17 18.73 1.26
N ALA A 208 -6.62 19.87 1.66
CA ALA A 208 -5.28 19.95 2.25
C ALA A 208 -5.18 19.17 3.56
N GLY A 209 -6.20 19.23 4.41
CA GLY A 209 -6.28 18.43 5.65
C GLY A 209 -6.27 16.93 5.39
N CYS A 210 -7.11 16.46 4.45
CA CYS A 210 -7.14 15.05 4.06
C CYS A 210 -5.81 14.58 3.47
N TYR A 211 -5.18 15.40 2.63
CA TYR A 211 -3.84 15.12 2.09
C TYR A 211 -2.80 15.03 3.22
N GLY A 212 -2.87 15.93 4.19
CA GLY A 212 -2.01 15.92 5.37
C GLY A 212 -2.13 14.61 6.17
N PHE A 213 -3.33 14.09 6.38
CA PHE A 213 -3.54 12.79 7.05
C PHE A 213 -2.97 11.62 6.24
N SER A 214 -3.17 11.61 4.92
CA SER A 214 -2.59 10.59 4.04
C SER A 214 -1.06 10.57 4.13
N VAL A 215 -0.41 11.72 4.01
CA VAL A 215 1.05 11.84 4.10
C VAL A 215 1.56 11.46 5.49
N TRP A 216 0.87 11.87 6.55
CA TRP A 216 1.25 11.53 7.92
C TRP A 216 1.23 10.03 8.16
N GLN A 217 0.14 9.33 7.81
CA GLN A 217 0.07 7.86 7.93
C GLN A 217 1.17 7.16 7.12
N ARG A 218 1.42 7.60 5.88
CA ARG A 218 2.48 7.06 5.03
C ARG A 218 3.88 7.27 5.63
N ASN A 219 4.10 8.39 6.30
CA ASN A 219 5.37 8.65 6.99
C ASN A 219 5.51 7.78 8.24
N VAL A 220 4.44 7.55 8.99
CA VAL A 220 4.44 6.61 10.13
C VAL A 220 4.73 5.19 9.65
N TYR A 221 4.12 4.75 8.56
CA TYR A 221 4.41 3.45 7.93
C TYR A 221 5.90 3.28 7.58
N ARG A 222 6.53 4.32 7.04
CA ARG A 222 7.95 4.28 6.63
C ARG A 222 8.95 4.30 7.78
N ARG A 223 8.55 4.77 8.95
CA ARG A 223 9.42 4.81 10.13
C ARG A 223 9.44 3.44 10.80
N ALA A 224 10.58 2.77 10.75
CA ALA A 224 10.81 1.51 11.47
C ALA A 224 11.51 1.82 12.80
N ASP A 225 10.85 2.62 13.64
CA ASP A 225 11.37 3.12 14.91
C ASP A 225 10.83 2.35 16.13
N SER A 226 10.20 1.19 15.92
CA SER A 226 9.78 0.28 16.99
C SER A 226 10.20 -1.15 16.71
N ALA A 227 10.45 -1.90 17.77
CA ALA A 227 10.76 -3.33 17.75
C ALA A 227 9.99 -4.07 18.85
N VAL A 228 9.75 -5.36 18.64
CA VAL A 228 9.14 -6.24 19.64
C VAL A 228 10.17 -7.24 20.14
N VAL A 229 10.28 -7.39 21.45
CA VAL A 229 11.17 -8.37 22.08
C VAL A 229 10.66 -9.79 21.77
N MET A 230 11.51 -10.61 21.14
CA MET A 230 11.16 -11.96 20.74
C MET A 230 11.73 -13.05 21.64
N LYS A 231 12.67 -12.71 22.52
CA LYS A 231 13.23 -13.65 23.50
C LYS A 231 12.37 -13.67 24.75
N PRO A 232 12.23 -14.83 25.41
CA PRO A 232 11.49 -14.92 26.68
C PRO A 232 11.96 -13.88 27.71
N VAL A 233 13.28 -13.64 27.80
CA VAL A 233 13.90 -12.60 28.64
C VAL A 233 15.09 -11.99 27.91
N SER A 234 15.17 -10.68 27.91
CA SER A 234 16.30 -9.90 27.36
C SER A 234 16.76 -8.88 28.39
N SER A 235 18.06 -8.83 28.71
CA SER A 235 18.60 -7.78 29.60
C SER A 235 18.90 -6.52 28.80
N VAL A 236 18.47 -5.38 29.35
CA VAL A 236 18.84 -4.06 28.86
C VAL A 236 20.05 -3.59 29.61
N LYS A 237 21.08 -3.19 28.87
CA LYS A 237 22.40 -2.83 29.44
C LYS A 237 22.66 -1.33 29.36
N SER A 238 23.48 -0.82 30.25
CA SER A 238 23.82 0.62 30.32
C SER A 238 24.75 1.09 29.19
N SER A 239 25.41 0.18 28.49
CA SER A 239 26.31 0.48 27.37
C SER A 239 26.41 -0.73 26.41
N PRO A 240 26.78 -0.54 25.14
CA PRO A 240 26.89 -1.61 24.14
C PRO A 240 28.16 -2.48 24.37
N SER A 241 28.27 -3.08 25.55
CA SER A 241 29.38 -3.96 25.94
C SER A 241 28.86 -5.14 26.77
N GLU A 242 29.42 -6.32 26.58
CA GLU A 242 29.06 -7.52 27.35
C GLU A 242 29.80 -7.59 28.69
N GLU A 243 31.04 -7.12 28.73
CA GLU A 243 31.95 -7.32 29.89
C GLU A 243 31.89 -6.19 30.92
N SER A 244 31.64 -4.95 30.48
CA SER A 244 31.75 -3.77 31.36
C SER A 244 30.42 -3.05 31.63
N SER A 245 29.33 -3.53 31.12
CA SER A 245 28.01 -2.90 31.27
C SER A 245 27.18 -3.51 32.39
N LYS A 246 26.45 -2.66 33.12
CA LYS A 246 25.48 -3.11 34.13
C LYS A 246 24.14 -3.40 33.47
N ASP A 247 23.48 -4.45 33.92
CA ASP A 247 22.09 -4.69 33.59
C ASP A 247 21.23 -3.64 34.29
N LEU A 248 20.38 -2.93 33.53
CA LEU A 248 19.47 -1.90 34.03
C LEU A 248 18.13 -2.51 34.43
N PHE A 249 17.55 -3.26 33.54
CA PHE A 249 16.29 -3.98 33.74
C PHE A 249 16.14 -5.14 32.70
N LEU A 250 15.16 -5.97 32.92
CA LEU A 250 14.81 -7.09 32.00
C LEU A 250 13.58 -6.72 31.21
N LEU A 251 13.53 -7.18 29.96
CA LEU A 251 12.36 -7.13 29.08
C LEU A 251 11.94 -8.55 28.73
N HIS A 252 10.64 -8.76 28.67
CA HIS A 252 10.05 -10.06 28.33
C HIS A 252 9.51 -10.07 26.90
N GLU A 253 9.24 -11.27 26.39
CA GLU A 253 8.67 -11.48 25.08
C GLU A 253 7.37 -10.67 24.90
N GLY A 254 7.17 -10.08 23.70
CA GLY A 254 6.01 -9.30 23.36
C GLY A 254 6.10 -7.82 23.74
N THR A 255 7.13 -7.41 24.51
CA THR A 255 7.32 -6.01 24.89
C THR A 255 7.74 -5.20 23.67
N GLU A 256 7.02 -4.11 23.40
CA GLU A 256 7.37 -3.14 22.36
C GLU A 256 8.34 -2.08 22.91
N VAL A 257 9.38 -1.79 22.16
CA VAL A 257 10.39 -0.78 22.49
C VAL A 257 10.61 0.17 21.32
N GLY A 258 10.86 1.44 21.62
CA GLY A 258 11.28 2.43 20.61
C GLY A 258 12.75 2.23 20.26
N VAL A 259 13.07 2.18 18.97
CA VAL A 259 14.45 2.07 18.47
C VAL A 259 14.95 3.46 18.12
N LEU A 260 16.01 3.91 18.82
CA LEU A 260 16.62 5.21 18.59
C LEU A 260 17.80 5.12 17.62
N ASP A 261 18.66 4.12 17.80
CA ASP A 261 19.87 3.92 17.00
C ASP A 261 20.37 2.47 17.14
N SER A 262 21.32 2.07 16.30
CA SER A 262 21.94 0.74 16.36
C SER A 262 23.45 0.83 16.15
N VAL A 263 24.21 0.08 16.96
CA VAL A 263 25.68 -0.03 16.87
C VAL A 263 26.08 -1.50 16.88
N GLY A 264 26.43 -2.04 15.69
CA GLY A 264 26.72 -3.46 15.51
C GLY A 264 25.51 -4.33 15.84
N LYS A 265 25.63 -5.20 16.87
CA LYS A 265 24.53 -6.06 17.34
C LYS A 265 23.66 -5.40 18.44
N TRP A 266 24.00 -4.21 18.89
CA TRP A 266 23.31 -3.49 19.95
C TRP A 266 22.31 -2.51 19.37
N VAL A 267 21.14 -2.45 20.01
CA VAL A 267 20.06 -1.53 19.66
C VAL A 267 19.85 -0.60 20.86
N ASN A 268 19.86 0.70 20.61
CA ASN A 268 19.55 1.72 21.60
C ASN A 268 18.02 1.91 21.62
N ILE A 269 17.42 1.76 22.81
CA ILE A 269 15.97 1.82 23.00
C ILE A 269 15.59 2.90 24.02
#